data_611a2b849d7cc86a05ceab7962930c13
#
_entry.id   611a2b849d7cc86a05ceab7962930c13
#
_cell.length_a   1.000
_cell.length_b   1.000
_cell.length_c   1.000
_cell.angle_alpha   90.00
_cell.angle_beta   90.00
_cell.angle_gamma   90.00
#
_symmetry.space_group_name_H-M   'P 1'
#
loop_
_entity.id
_entity.type
_entity.pdbx_description
1 polymer ?
#
loop_
_entity_poly.entity_id
_entity_poly.type
_entity_poly.pdbx_seq_one_letter_code
_entity_poly.pdbx_strand_id
1 'polypeptide(L)'
;MTPHPLRQIIESCDRAITTKNYDALMKHYAEDAALVVKPGMVVKGKDNIRSAFVAISDYFQDQLIVEQGEMQVIEGGDNALVIMETVLRFPDGQGGITEMSRRATYVFRLESDGRWLCTIDNSYGTSLLDTGNRSR
;
A
#
# COMPACT_ATOMS: atom_id res chain seq x y z
N MET A 1 -7.38 -24.46 -3.89
CA MET A 1 -7.70 -23.51 -2.82
C MET A 1 -7.86 -22.13 -3.40
N THR A 2 -8.93 -21.45 -3.06
CA THR A 2 -9.22 -20.13 -3.58
C THR A 2 -8.48 -19.07 -2.76
N PRO A 3 -7.72 -18.17 -3.40
CA PRO A 3 -7.08 -17.10 -2.66
C PRO A 3 -8.12 -16.19 -2.00
N HIS A 4 -7.73 -15.56 -0.90
CA HIS A 4 -8.60 -14.60 -0.25
C HIS A 4 -8.91 -13.45 -1.21
N PRO A 5 -10.16 -12.94 -1.25
CA PRO A 5 -10.51 -11.85 -2.17
C PRO A 5 -9.61 -10.63 -2.06
N LEU A 6 -9.06 -10.37 -0.87
CA LEU A 6 -8.18 -9.22 -0.68
C LEU A 6 -6.92 -9.30 -1.52
N ARG A 7 -6.44 -10.49 -1.87
CA ARG A 7 -5.26 -10.60 -2.73
C ARG A 7 -5.52 -9.97 -4.10
N GLN A 8 -6.67 -10.25 -4.70
CA GLN A 8 -7.01 -9.66 -5.99
C GLN A 8 -7.18 -8.15 -5.89
N ILE A 9 -7.75 -7.68 -4.79
CA ILE A 9 -7.93 -6.25 -4.57
C ILE A 9 -6.59 -5.55 -4.48
N ILE A 10 -5.66 -6.12 -3.70
CA ILE A 10 -4.33 -5.54 -3.54
C ILE A 10 -3.58 -5.56 -4.87
N GLU A 11 -3.66 -6.65 -5.63
CA GLU A 11 -3.03 -6.72 -6.94
C GLU A 11 -3.63 -5.71 -7.91
N SER A 12 -4.92 -5.45 -7.82
CA SER A 12 -5.57 -4.40 -8.62
C SER A 12 -5.04 -3.01 -8.25
N CYS A 13 -4.82 -2.78 -6.96
CA CYS A 13 -4.22 -1.52 -6.50
C CYS A 13 -2.80 -1.36 -7.08
N ASP A 14 -2.02 -2.42 -7.06
CA ASP A 14 -0.65 -2.36 -7.59
C ASP A 14 -0.64 -2.05 -9.08
N ARG A 15 -1.55 -2.67 -9.84
CA ARG A 15 -1.68 -2.36 -11.26
C ARG A 15 -2.08 -0.92 -11.50
N ALA A 16 -3.00 -0.41 -10.68
CA ALA A 16 -3.44 0.98 -10.80
C ALA A 16 -2.30 1.94 -10.49
N ILE A 17 -1.46 1.63 -9.52
CA ILE A 17 -0.28 2.44 -9.21
C ILE A 17 0.68 2.44 -10.39
N THR A 18 0.99 1.26 -10.92
CA THR A 18 1.95 1.11 -12.01
C THR A 18 1.47 1.80 -13.28
N THR A 19 0.17 1.77 -13.56
CA THR A 19 -0.40 2.39 -14.76
C THR A 19 -0.87 3.82 -14.52
N LYS A 20 -0.68 4.34 -13.31
CA LYS A 20 -1.08 5.70 -12.93
C LYS A 20 -2.58 5.93 -13.06
N ASN A 21 -3.37 4.87 -12.86
CA ASN A 21 -4.82 4.97 -12.88
C ASN A 21 -5.32 5.28 -11.47
N TYR A 22 -5.15 6.54 -11.06
CA TYR A 22 -5.45 6.92 -9.68
C TYR A 22 -6.94 6.89 -9.37
N ASP A 23 -7.80 7.10 -10.36
CA ASP A 23 -9.23 6.99 -10.14
C ASP A 23 -9.62 5.56 -9.77
N ALA A 24 -9.07 4.57 -10.46
CA ALA A 24 -9.32 3.17 -10.13
C ALA A 24 -8.75 2.82 -8.76
N LEU A 25 -7.56 3.35 -8.45
CA LEU A 25 -6.91 3.10 -7.16
C LEU A 25 -7.78 3.60 -6.01
N MET A 26 -8.34 4.81 -6.14
CA MET A 26 -9.11 5.42 -5.07
C MET A 26 -10.42 4.69 -4.78
N LYS A 27 -10.92 3.90 -5.72
CA LYS A 27 -12.12 3.10 -5.48
C LYS A 27 -11.92 2.04 -4.40
N HIS A 28 -10.68 1.68 -4.12
CA HIS A 28 -10.36 0.67 -3.12
C HIS A 28 -10.10 1.25 -1.73
N TYR A 29 -10.20 2.58 -1.57
CA TYR A 29 -9.93 3.24 -0.29
C TYR A 29 -11.21 3.78 0.32
N ALA A 30 -11.29 3.70 1.65
CA ALA A 30 -12.37 4.33 2.39
C ALA A 30 -12.21 5.85 2.36
N GLU A 31 -13.32 6.57 2.52
CA GLU A 31 -13.27 8.03 2.52
C GLU A 31 -12.37 8.59 3.62
N ASP A 32 -12.32 7.90 4.76
CA ASP A 32 -11.56 8.31 5.92
C ASP A 32 -10.26 7.53 6.09
N ALA A 33 -9.77 6.93 5.02
CA ALA A 33 -8.57 6.10 5.08
C ALA A 33 -7.33 6.90 5.46
N ALA A 34 -6.33 6.20 5.98
CA ALA A 34 -5.01 6.75 6.29
C ALA A 34 -3.94 6.02 5.48
N LEU A 35 -2.98 6.76 4.97
CA LEU A 35 -1.83 6.22 4.24
C LEU A 35 -0.56 6.68 4.92
N VAL A 36 0.31 5.74 5.25
CA VAL A 36 1.66 6.06 5.71
C VAL A 36 2.50 6.31 4.46
N VAL A 37 2.83 7.57 4.19
CA VAL A 37 3.64 7.95 3.04
C VAL A 37 5.10 7.58 3.28
N LYS A 38 5.57 7.85 4.48
CA LYS A 38 6.91 7.50 4.96
C LYS A 38 6.89 7.59 6.48
N PRO A 39 7.91 7.07 7.18
CA PRO A 39 7.96 7.21 8.63
C PRO A 39 7.84 8.66 9.05
N GLY A 40 6.92 8.92 9.96
CA GLY A 40 6.64 10.27 10.43
C GLY A 40 5.67 11.06 9.58
N MET A 41 5.19 10.51 8.46
CA MET A 41 4.26 11.24 7.60
C MET A 41 3.07 10.36 7.23
N VAL A 42 1.91 10.71 7.77
CA VAL A 42 0.65 10.03 7.49
C VAL A 42 -0.32 11.06 6.90
N VAL A 43 -0.97 10.70 5.81
CA VAL A 43 -2.03 11.52 5.23
C VAL A 43 -3.36 10.81 5.38
N LYS A 44 -4.43 11.57 5.46
CA LYS A 44 -5.77 11.03 5.65
C LYS A 44 -6.74 11.57 4.62
N GLY A 45 -7.70 10.72 4.24
CA GLY A 45 -8.71 11.08 3.25
C GLY A 45 -8.27 10.79 1.83
N LYS A 46 -9.25 10.45 0.98
CA LYS A 46 -8.96 10.02 -0.39
C LYS A 46 -8.19 11.05 -1.20
N ASP A 47 -8.55 12.32 -1.09
CA ASP A 47 -7.91 13.35 -1.91
C ASP A 47 -6.43 13.47 -1.55
N ASN A 48 -6.11 13.44 -0.26
CA ASN A 48 -4.73 13.52 0.19
C ASN A 48 -3.95 12.26 -0.16
N ILE A 49 -4.61 11.10 -0.10
CA ILE A 49 -3.98 9.83 -0.47
C ILE A 49 -3.67 9.84 -1.97
N ARG A 50 -4.62 10.30 -2.79
CA ARG A 50 -4.39 10.40 -4.24
C ARG A 50 -3.19 11.32 -4.53
N SER A 51 -3.14 12.47 -3.89
CA SER A 51 -2.03 13.40 -4.08
C SER A 51 -0.69 12.78 -3.68
N ALA A 52 -0.70 11.98 -2.60
CA ALA A 52 0.52 11.31 -2.15
C ALA A 52 1.00 10.30 -3.19
N PHE A 53 0.09 9.52 -3.78
CA PHE A 53 0.48 8.55 -4.81
C PHE A 53 1.01 9.23 -6.07
N VAL A 54 0.43 10.36 -6.46
CA VAL A 54 0.94 11.15 -7.59
C VAL A 54 2.38 11.59 -7.29
N ALA A 55 2.63 12.10 -6.09
CA ALA A 55 3.96 12.54 -5.69
C ALA A 55 4.96 11.37 -5.65
N ILE A 56 4.53 10.20 -5.19
CA ILE A 56 5.39 9.02 -5.17
C ILE A 56 5.77 8.61 -6.59
N SER A 57 4.81 8.59 -7.51
CA SER A 57 5.09 8.27 -8.91
C SER A 57 6.06 9.27 -9.53
N ASP A 58 5.87 10.54 -9.24
CA ASP A 58 6.78 11.57 -9.76
C ASP A 58 8.19 11.40 -9.20
N TYR A 59 8.30 11.06 -7.92
CA TYR A 59 9.60 10.85 -7.29
C TYR A 59 10.37 9.72 -7.98
N PHE A 60 9.69 8.64 -8.36
CA PHE A 60 10.30 7.51 -9.04
C PHE A 60 10.26 7.65 -10.57
N GLN A 61 9.85 8.80 -11.08
CA GLN A 61 9.78 9.07 -12.51
C GLN A 61 8.91 8.04 -13.22
N ASP A 62 7.82 7.64 -12.55
CA ASP A 62 6.86 6.66 -13.08
C ASP A 62 7.46 5.28 -13.35
N GLN A 63 8.58 4.96 -12.70
CA GLN A 63 9.28 3.69 -12.95
C GLN A 63 9.29 2.77 -11.73
N LEU A 64 8.42 3.05 -10.77
CA LEU A 64 8.26 2.17 -9.61
C LEU A 64 7.44 0.95 -10.01
N ILE A 65 7.97 -0.23 -9.73
CA ILE A 65 7.27 -1.50 -9.94
C ILE A 65 7.02 -2.13 -8.58
N VAL A 66 5.79 -2.54 -8.33
CA VAL A 66 5.38 -3.15 -7.07
C VAL A 66 4.94 -4.58 -7.33
N GLU A 67 5.55 -5.52 -6.61
CA GLU A 67 5.14 -6.93 -6.67
C GLU A 67 4.78 -7.41 -5.28
N GLN A 68 3.74 -8.23 -5.18
CA GLN A 68 3.32 -8.78 -3.89
C GLN A 68 3.79 -10.22 -3.77
N GLY A 69 4.31 -10.57 -2.60
CA GLY A 69 4.75 -11.91 -2.28
C GLY A 69 3.74 -12.65 -1.41
N GLU A 70 4.22 -13.19 -0.29
CA GLU A 70 3.36 -13.94 0.62
C GLU A 70 2.41 -13.03 1.37
N MET A 71 1.23 -13.57 1.70
CA MET A 71 0.18 -12.80 2.34
C MET A 71 -0.48 -13.62 3.44
N GLN A 72 -0.73 -12.96 4.57
CA GLN A 72 -1.52 -13.51 5.68
C GLN A 72 -2.69 -12.57 5.93
N VAL A 73 -3.89 -13.10 6.02
CA VAL A 73 -5.08 -12.31 6.32
C VAL A 73 -5.65 -12.78 7.65
N ILE A 74 -5.93 -11.82 8.53
CA ILE A 74 -6.55 -12.08 9.83
C ILE A 74 -7.85 -11.29 9.87
N GLU A 75 -8.98 -11.98 9.89
CA GLU A 75 -10.29 -11.33 9.92
C GLU A 75 -10.83 -11.27 11.33
N GLY A 76 -11.41 -10.13 11.68
CA GLY A 76 -12.08 -9.94 12.97
C GLY A 76 -13.26 -9.00 12.77
N GLY A 77 -14.48 -9.53 12.93
CA GLY A 77 -15.69 -8.74 12.64
C GLY A 77 -15.69 -8.31 11.17
N ASP A 78 -15.88 -7.03 10.94
CA ASP A 78 -15.90 -6.47 9.59
C ASP A 78 -14.52 -5.99 9.14
N ASN A 79 -13.49 -6.25 9.92
CA ASN A 79 -12.13 -5.81 9.63
C ASN A 79 -11.25 -6.98 9.24
N ALA A 80 -10.26 -6.70 8.41
CA ALA A 80 -9.23 -7.66 8.08
C ALA A 80 -7.88 -6.98 8.15
N LEU A 81 -6.95 -7.61 8.88
CA LEU A 81 -5.55 -7.19 8.89
C LEU A 81 -4.81 -8.04 7.87
N VAL A 82 -4.13 -7.40 6.96
CA VAL A 82 -3.33 -8.07 5.94
C VAL A 82 -1.86 -7.80 6.25
N ILE A 83 -1.08 -8.87 6.31
CA ILE A 83 0.39 -8.78 6.38
C ILE A 83 0.89 -9.32 5.06
N MET A 84 1.68 -8.53 4.34
CA MET A 84 2.04 -8.90 2.97
C MET A 84 3.47 -8.51 2.64
N GLU A 85 4.19 -9.47 2.08
CA GLU A 85 5.49 -9.17 1.51
C GLU A 85 5.31 -8.34 0.25
N THR A 86 6.02 -7.22 0.21
CA THR A 86 5.96 -6.30 -0.93
C THR A 86 7.38 -6.09 -1.44
N VAL A 87 7.57 -6.30 -2.73
CA VAL A 87 8.86 -6.07 -3.38
C VAL A 87 8.73 -4.84 -4.26
N LEU A 88 9.63 -3.88 -4.05
CA LEU A 88 9.66 -2.63 -4.81
C LEU A 88 10.91 -2.63 -5.69
N ARG A 89 10.76 -2.29 -6.96
CA ARG A 89 11.87 -2.16 -7.90
C ARG A 89 11.82 -0.79 -8.55
N PHE A 90 12.96 -0.14 -8.62
CA PHE A 90 13.03 1.18 -9.26
C PHE A 90 14.48 1.45 -9.69
N PRO A 91 14.67 2.34 -10.68
CA PRO A 91 16.03 2.68 -11.14
C PRO A 91 16.85 3.31 -10.01
N ASP A 92 18.13 2.96 -9.96
CA ASP A 92 19.04 3.51 -8.95
C ASP A 92 19.73 4.80 -9.40
N GLY A 93 19.43 5.26 -10.60
CA GLY A 93 20.04 6.47 -11.14
C GLY A 93 21.43 6.26 -11.76
N GLN A 94 21.92 5.02 -11.79
CA GLN A 94 23.25 4.70 -12.29
C GLN A 94 23.22 3.56 -13.30
N GLY A 95 22.10 3.39 -13.96
CA GLY A 95 21.95 2.34 -14.97
C GLY A 95 21.53 0.99 -14.44
N GLY A 96 21.37 0.86 -13.12
CA GLY A 96 20.90 -0.37 -12.49
C GLY A 96 19.53 -0.23 -11.88
N ILE A 97 19.11 -1.27 -11.17
CA ILE A 97 17.80 -1.33 -10.53
C ILE A 97 18.01 -1.64 -9.05
N THR A 98 17.35 -0.87 -8.20
CA THR A 98 17.28 -1.14 -6.77
C THR A 98 16.06 -2.01 -6.50
N GLU A 99 16.24 -3.02 -5.68
CA GLU A 99 15.15 -3.87 -5.23
C GLU A 99 15.13 -3.86 -3.70
N MET A 100 13.95 -3.64 -3.11
CA MET A 100 13.81 -3.72 -1.66
C MET A 100 12.52 -4.44 -1.33
N SER A 101 12.55 -5.17 -0.22
CA SER A 101 11.40 -5.91 0.27
C SER A 101 10.94 -5.31 1.59
N ARG A 102 9.63 -5.29 1.78
CA ARG A 102 9.02 -4.84 3.02
C ARG A 102 7.91 -5.80 3.39
N ARG A 103 7.53 -5.78 4.66
CA ARG A 103 6.34 -6.49 5.13
C ARG A 103 5.30 -5.45 5.46
N ALA A 104 4.47 -5.16 4.47
CA ALA A 104 3.41 -4.16 4.60
C ALA A 104 2.28 -4.69 5.49
N THR A 105 1.60 -3.77 6.16
CA THR A 105 0.38 -4.07 6.89
C THR A 105 -0.74 -3.19 6.36
N TYR A 106 -1.87 -3.81 6.05
CA TYR A 106 -3.05 -3.09 5.57
C TYR A 106 -4.25 -3.48 6.43
N VAL A 107 -5.13 -2.53 6.66
CA VAL A 107 -6.42 -2.85 7.29
C VAL A 107 -7.51 -2.56 6.27
N PHE A 108 -8.36 -3.54 6.05
CA PHE A 108 -9.52 -3.41 5.17
C PHE A 108 -10.78 -3.56 6.00
N ARG A 109 -11.82 -2.87 5.58
CA ARG A 109 -13.14 -2.93 6.20
C ARG A 109 -14.13 -3.45 5.18
N LEU A 110 -14.94 -4.43 5.58
CA LEU A 110 -16.01 -4.96 4.74
C LEU A 110 -17.22 -4.04 4.88
N GLU A 111 -17.63 -3.44 3.77
CA GLU A 111 -18.78 -2.55 3.74
C GLU A 111 -20.06 -3.37 3.64
N SER A 112 -21.20 -2.72 3.94
CA SER A 112 -22.49 -3.40 3.93
C SER A 112 -22.88 -3.92 2.55
N ASP A 113 -22.31 -3.35 1.48
CA ASP A 113 -22.57 -3.81 0.11
C ASP A 113 -21.63 -4.92 -0.35
N GLY A 114 -20.78 -5.42 0.55
CA GLY A 114 -19.87 -6.52 0.25
C GLY A 114 -18.52 -6.11 -0.27
N ARG A 115 -18.27 -4.80 -0.44
CA ARG A 115 -16.94 -4.33 -0.89
C ARG A 115 -15.99 -4.23 0.27
N TRP A 116 -14.74 -4.59 0.01
CA TRP A 116 -13.65 -4.35 0.95
C TRP A 116 -12.99 -3.02 0.61
N LEU A 117 -12.86 -2.13 1.59
CA LEU A 117 -12.18 -0.85 1.41
C LEU A 117 -11.01 -0.74 2.36
N CYS A 118 -9.88 -0.27 1.84
CA CYS A 118 -8.69 -0.06 2.65
C CYS A 118 -8.90 1.14 3.57
N THR A 119 -8.69 0.94 4.86
CA THR A 119 -8.80 2.01 5.86
C THR A 119 -7.43 2.45 6.37
N ILE A 120 -6.44 1.55 6.36
CA ILE A 120 -5.07 1.90 6.74
C ILE A 120 -4.14 1.22 5.76
N ASP A 121 -3.30 2.02 5.11
CA ASP A 121 -2.30 1.53 4.17
C ASP A 121 -0.92 1.86 4.74
N ASN A 122 -0.22 0.83 5.19
CA ASN A 122 1.10 0.98 5.78
C ASN A 122 2.07 0.04 5.08
N SER A 123 2.70 0.53 4.01
CA SER A 123 3.65 -0.29 3.26
C SER A 123 4.98 -0.48 4.00
N TYR A 124 5.20 0.26 5.08
CA TYR A 124 6.40 0.12 5.89
C TYR A 124 6.26 -0.96 6.95
N GLY A 125 5.02 -1.31 7.31
CA GLY A 125 4.77 -2.33 8.34
C GLY A 125 5.43 -1.95 9.66
N THR A 126 6.05 -2.93 10.30
CA THR A 126 6.72 -2.70 11.58
C THR A 126 8.02 -1.93 11.44
N SER A 127 8.51 -1.73 10.23
CA SER A 127 9.72 -0.92 10.00
C SER A 127 9.54 0.53 10.42
N LEU A 128 8.30 0.95 10.69
CA LEU A 128 8.07 2.28 11.25
C LEU A 128 8.80 2.48 12.59
N LEU A 129 9.09 1.39 13.30
CA LEU A 129 9.80 1.45 14.56
C LEU A 129 11.32 1.42 14.40
N ASP A 130 11.80 1.21 13.18
CA ASP A 130 13.23 1.08 12.89
C ASP A 130 13.83 2.38 12.38
N THR A 131 13.21 3.51 12.68
CA THR A 131 13.71 4.79 12.22
C THR A 131 14.96 5.19 12.99
N GLY A 132 15.82 5.97 12.37
CA GLY A 132 17.08 6.37 12.97
C GLY A 132 16.95 7.24 14.20
N ASN A 133 15.81 7.87 14.43
CA ASN A 133 15.62 8.68 15.63
C ASN A 133 14.91 7.93 16.72
N ARG A 134 14.83 6.66 16.65
CA ARG A 134 14.25 5.86 17.66
C ARG A 134 15.15 5.66 18.84
N SER A 135 16.32 6.05 18.73
CA SER A 135 17.24 5.85 19.82
C SER A 135 16.76 6.50 21.07
N ARG A 136 16.95 6.06 21.86
CA ARG A 136 16.58 6.71 22.92
C ARG A 136 16.85 6.22 23.86
#